data_30e66a3bfb266a8235feab913f93fc58
#
_entry.id   30e66a3bfb266a8235feab913f93fc58
#
_cell.length_a   1.000
_cell.length_b   1.000
_cell.length_c   1.000
_cell.angle_alpha   90.00
_cell.angle_beta   90.00
_cell.angle_gamma   90.00
#
_symmetry.space_group_name_H-M   'P 1'
#
loop_
_entity.id
_entity.type
_entity.pdbx_description
1 polymer ?
#
loop_
_entity_poly.entity_id
_entity_poly.type
_entity_poly.pdbx_seq_one_letter_code
_entity_poly.pdbx_strand_id
1 'polypeptide(L)'
;LQDMEGFGLPKLWNSIPYLKMLDLCFNILYSDVDKGEKIIMVNEMLCEMDQYGRPILTTEQKKLFVLMGAKLPDQKEVYHEYNPEIRIEAITKAFELVLSLVSMTFGFGTKKYTFENGRITTATEYTGTKQDQLQELNRQRQQAVKYITGLARAIMWYSNTFSGTAYDIDTDIKIDFNDSYIRDEEAE
;
A
#
# COMPACT_ATOMS: atom_id res chain seq x y z
N LEU A 1 6.36 1.40 25.48
CA LEU A 1 5.33 0.37 25.29
C LEU A 1 5.01 -0.42 26.55
N GLN A 2 5.84 -0.33 27.60
CA GLN A 2 5.59 -0.98 28.89
C GLN A 2 4.33 -0.44 29.60
N ASP A 3 3.96 0.82 29.35
CA ASP A 3 2.79 1.47 29.96
C ASP A 3 1.44 1.14 29.28
N MET A 4 1.45 0.28 28.26
CA MET A 4 0.27 -0.16 27.50
C MET A 4 -0.11 -1.61 27.77
N GLU A 5 0.38 -2.19 28.84
CA GLU A 5 0.05 -3.56 29.24
C GLU A 5 -1.46 -3.70 29.52
N GLY A 6 -2.12 -4.57 28.78
CA GLY A 6 -3.58 -4.74 28.84
C GLY A 6 -4.37 -4.00 27.75
N PHE A 7 -3.75 -3.08 26.99
CA PHE A 7 -4.38 -2.44 25.85
C PHE A 7 -3.88 -3.07 24.55
N GLY A 8 -4.82 -3.41 23.66
CA GLY A 8 -4.46 -3.89 22.31
C GLY A 8 -3.94 -2.76 21.44
N LEU A 9 -2.82 -3.00 20.75
CA LEU A 9 -2.33 -2.10 19.70
C LEU A 9 -2.97 -2.45 18.36
N PRO A 10 -3.37 -1.46 17.56
CA PRO A 10 -3.83 -1.72 16.20
C PRO A 10 -2.74 -2.42 15.38
N LYS A 11 -3.09 -3.44 14.60
CA LYS A 11 -2.14 -4.13 13.71
C LYS A 11 -1.40 -3.16 12.77
N LEU A 12 -2.08 -2.11 12.38
CA LEU A 12 -1.53 -1.04 11.52
C LEU A 12 -0.40 -0.23 12.16
N TRP A 13 -0.26 -0.24 13.49
CA TRP A 13 0.70 0.62 14.19
C TRP A 13 2.13 0.44 13.68
N ASN A 14 2.57 -0.80 13.55
CA ASN A 14 3.91 -1.12 13.06
C ASN A 14 4.07 -0.90 11.55
N SER A 15 2.96 -0.78 10.82
CA SER A 15 2.95 -0.60 9.36
C SER A 15 2.89 0.87 8.93
N ILE A 16 2.66 1.81 9.87
CA ILE A 16 2.52 3.24 9.56
C ILE A 16 3.70 3.80 8.75
N PRO A 17 4.99 3.51 9.07
CA PRO A 17 6.10 3.99 8.27
C PRO A 17 6.06 3.51 6.81
N TYR A 18 5.69 2.25 6.60
CA TYR A 18 5.59 1.66 5.27
C TYR A 18 4.40 2.22 4.47
N LEU A 19 3.28 2.49 5.14
CA LEU A 19 2.13 3.16 4.50
C LEU A 19 2.48 4.58 4.04
N LYS A 20 3.28 5.32 4.83
CA LYS A 20 3.82 6.62 4.41
C LYS A 20 4.75 6.51 3.21
N MET A 21 5.54 5.43 3.11
CA MET A 21 6.38 5.17 1.95
C MET A 21 5.54 4.85 0.71
N LEU A 22 4.43 4.11 0.85
CA LEU A 22 3.49 3.85 -0.25
C LEU A 22 2.88 5.16 -0.77
N ASP A 23 2.44 6.03 0.13
CA ASP A 23 1.92 7.35 -0.20
C ASP A 23 2.97 8.18 -0.96
N LEU A 24 4.22 8.16 -0.50
CA LEU A 24 5.33 8.84 -1.19
C LEU A 24 5.56 8.27 -2.60
N CYS A 25 5.57 6.95 -2.77
CA CYS A 25 5.70 6.31 -4.08
C CYS A 25 4.57 6.74 -5.03
N PHE A 26 3.34 6.80 -4.52
CA PHE A 26 2.18 7.26 -5.28
C PHE A 26 2.32 8.73 -5.70
N ASN A 27 2.75 9.59 -4.78
CA ASN A 27 2.97 11.01 -5.06
C ASN A 27 4.09 11.23 -6.09
N ILE A 28 5.16 10.41 -6.04
CA ILE A 28 6.22 10.46 -7.05
C ILE A 28 5.67 10.05 -8.41
N LEU A 29 4.91 8.96 -8.50
CA LEU A 29 4.28 8.52 -9.75
C LEU A 29 3.37 9.60 -10.32
N TYR A 30 2.51 10.17 -9.48
CA TYR A 30 1.63 11.26 -9.88
C TYR A 30 2.44 12.45 -10.41
N SER A 31 3.48 12.87 -9.70
CA SER A 31 4.35 13.99 -10.12
C SER A 31 5.11 13.67 -11.41
N ASP A 32 5.58 12.44 -11.61
CA ASP A 32 6.28 12.04 -12.84
C ASP A 32 5.32 12.05 -14.04
N VAL A 33 4.07 11.63 -13.85
CA VAL A 33 3.04 11.69 -14.91
C VAL A 33 2.62 13.12 -15.19
N ASP A 34 2.36 13.91 -14.15
CA ASP A 34 1.91 15.31 -14.28
C ASP A 34 2.98 16.20 -14.95
N LYS A 35 4.27 16.00 -14.60
CA LYS A 35 5.41 16.75 -15.15
C LYS A 35 6.06 16.08 -16.35
N GLY A 36 5.61 14.87 -16.70
CA GLY A 36 6.10 14.09 -17.84
C GLY A 36 5.61 14.59 -19.19
N GLU A 37 4.87 15.69 -19.22
CA GLU A 37 4.44 16.29 -20.48
C GLU A 37 5.65 16.77 -21.29
N LYS A 38 5.64 16.47 -22.57
CA LYS A 38 6.65 16.94 -23.52
C LYS A 38 6.58 18.45 -23.62
N ILE A 39 7.72 19.10 -23.40
CA ILE A 39 7.85 20.57 -23.54
C ILE A 39 8.88 20.87 -24.63
N ILE A 40 8.55 21.77 -25.54
CA ILE A 40 9.44 22.26 -26.57
C ILE A 40 9.77 23.70 -26.22
N MET A 41 11.03 23.97 -25.94
CA MET A 41 11.54 25.32 -25.70
C MET A 41 11.95 25.93 -27.04
N VAL A 42 11.31 27.02 -27.41
CA VAL A 42 11.52 27.70 -28.70
C VAL A 42 11.99 29.13 -28.47
N ASN A 43 12.94 29.58 -29.29
CA ASN A 43 13.36 30.97 -29.23
C ASN A 43 12.26 31.88 -29.78
N GLU A 44 11.98 32.98 -29.08
CA GLU A 44 10.96 33.96 -29.46
C GLU A 44 11.15 34.50 -30.90
N MET A 45 12.40 34.56 -31.39
CA MET A 45 12.70 35.01 -32.73
C MET A 45 12.13 34.12 -33.85
N LEU A 46 11.72 32.92 -33.53
CA LEU A 46 11.11 31.96 -34.47
C LEU A 46 9.58 32.02 -34.50
N CYS A 47 8.98 32.75 -33.59
CA CYS A 47 7.53 32.91 -33.53
C CYS A 47 7.08 34.10 -34.39
N GLU A 48 5.92 33.97 -35.01
CA GLU A 48 5.25 35.12 -35.62
C GLU A 48 4.89 36.12 -34.53
N MET A 49 5.17 37.40 -34.78
CA MET A 49 4.89 38.48 -33.84
C MET A 49 3.62 39.23 -34.23
N ASP A 50 2.85 39.65 -33.26
CA ASP A 50 1.74 40.57 -33.46
C ASP A 50 2.25 42.01 -33.72
N GLN A 51 1.34 42.91 -34.03
CA GLN A 51 1.67 44.34 -34.25
C GLN A 51 2.29 45.04 -33.03
N TYR A 52 2.26 44.40 -31.85
CA TYR A 52 2.86 44.88 -30.59
C TYR A 52 4.14 44.14 -30.20
N GLY A 53 4.68 43.30 -31.09
CA GLY A 53 5.89 42.52 -30.81
C GLY A 53 5.69 41.36 -29.83
N ARG A 54 4.47 40.84 -29.72
CA ARG A 54 4.18 39.66 -28.88
C ARG A 54 4.07 38.40 -29.74
N PRO A 55 4.66 37.28 -29.32
CA PRO A 55 4.58 36.04 -30.08
C PRO A 55 3.15 35.54 -30.17
N ILE A 56 2.73 35.21 -31.38
CA ILE A 56 1.39 34.63 -31.65
C ILE A 56 1.50 33.12 -31.50
N LEU A 57 0.96 32.60 -30.42
CA LEU A 57 0.83 31.15 -30.18
C LEU A 57 -0.63 30.78 -30.03
N THR A 58 -1.06 29.70 -30.66
CA THR A 58 -2.39 29.11 -30.43
C THR A 58 -2.50 28.51 -29.01
N THR A 59 -3.73 28.31 -28.53
CA THR A 59 -3.94 27.78 -27.18
C THR A 59 -3.31 26.39 -26.97
N GLU A 60 -3.27 25.56 -28.02
CA GLU A 60 -2.63 24.26 -28.00
C GLU A 60 -1.09 24.37 -28.02
N GLN A 61 -0.56 25.28 -28.82
CA GLN A 61 0.86 25.54 -28.85
C GLN A 61 1.39 26.10 -27.52
N LYS A 62 0.61 26.92 -26.81
CA LYS A 62 0.99 27.44 -25.49
C LYS A 62 1.21 26.37 -24.43
N LYS A 63 0.57 25.21 -24.58
CA LYS A 63 0.77 24.07 -23.67
C LYS A 63 2.08 23.33 -23.96
N LEU A 64 2.49 23.30 -25.23
CA LEU A 64 3.63 22.55 -25.70
C LEU A 64 4.91 23.37 -25.76
N PHE A 65 4.79 24.67 -26.09
CA PHE A 65 5.94 25.58 -26.32
C PHE A 65 6.17 26.50 -25.13
N VAL A 66 7.40 26.52 -24.66
CA VAL A 66 7.91 27.50 -23.71
C VAL A 66 8.83 28.43 -24.46
N LEU A 67 8.52 29.73 -24.42
CA LEU A 67 9.34 30.75 -25.08
C LEU A 67 10.60 31.01 -24.26
N MET A 68 11.74 30.88 -24.90
CA MET A 68 13.03 31.32 -24.35
C MET A 68 13.32 32.74 -24.85
N GLY A 69 13.61 33.64 -23.92
CA GLY A 69 13.90 35.05 -24.28
C GLY A 69 15.07 35.18 -25.26
N ALA A 70 15.05 36.24 -26.07
CA ALA A 70 15.98 36.50 -27.17
C ALA A 70 17.47 36.65 -26.79
N LYS A 71 17.84 36.57 -25.51
CA LYS A 71 19.20 36.84 -25.01
C LYS A 71 19.93 35.59 -24.51
N LEU A 72 20.15 34.64 -25.39
CA LEU A 72 21.17 33.61 -25.18
C LEU A 72 22.22 33.74 -26.31
N PRO A 73 23.36 34.40 -26.06
CA PRO A 73 24.29 34.83 -27.14
C PRO A 73 25.04 33.68 -27.80
N ASP A 74 25.03 32.46 -27.27
CA ASP A 74 25.94 31.39 -27.71
C ASP A 74 25.30 30.06 -28.04
N GLN A 75 23.97 29.93 -28.05
CA GLN A 75 23.36 28.66 -28.37
C GLN A 75 23.04 28.51 -29.84
N LYS A 76 23.75 27.60 -30.49
CA LYS A 76 23.48 27.15 -31.87
C LYS A 76 22.15 26.39 -31.98
N GLU A 77 21.51 26.05 -30.86
CA GLU A 77 20.25 25.31 -30.84
C GLU A 77 19.06 26.28 -30.85
N VAL A 78 18.32 26.20 -31.91
CA VAL A 78 17.16 27.05 -32.20
C VAL A 78 15.94 26.60 -31.36
N TYR A 79 15.91 25.34 -30.95
CA TYR A 79 14.90 24.76 -30.08
C TYR A 79 15.54 23.71 -29.19
N HIS A 80 14.96 23.50 -28.01
CA HIS A 80 15.34 22.43 -27.10
C HIS A 80 14.09 21.62 -26.71
N GLU A 81 14.15 20.31 -26.93
CA GLU A 81 13.08 19.41 -26.60
C GLU A 81 13.31 18.78 -25.21
N TYR A 82 12.38 18.98 -24.30
CA TYR A 82 12.36 18.32 -23.03
C TYR A 82 11.29 17.23 -23.05
N ASN A 83 11.71 15.98 -23.06
CA ASN A 83 10.85 14.79 -23.09
C ASN A 83 11.35 13.80 -22.03
N PRO A 84 11.00 13.99 -20.76
CA PRO A 84 11.47 13.13 -19.68
C PRO A 84 10.88 11.74 -19.80
N GLU A 85 11.69 10.73 -19.56
CA GLU A 85 11.20 9.35 -19.41
C GLU A 85 10.50 9.21 -18.05
N ILE A 86 9.26 8.70 -18.07
CA ILE A 86 8.53 8.36 -16.86
C ILE A 86 9.14 7.09 -16.26
N ARG A 87 9.58 7.17 -15.00
CA ARG A 87 10.28 6.08 -14.28
C ARG A 87 9.35 4.99 -13.77
N ILE A 88 8.39 4.53 -14.58
CA ILE A 88 7.33 3.59 -14.17
C ILE A 88 7.91 2.32 -13.56
N GLU A 89 8.91 1.70 -14.21
CA GLU A 89 9.49 0.45 -13.70
C GLU A 89 10.16 0.60 -12.33
N ALA A 90 10.92 1.66 -12.14
CA ALA A 90 11.60 1.91 -10.86
C ALA A 90 10.59 2.16 -9.74
N ILE A 91 9.53 2.92 -10.03
CA ILE A 91 8.46 3.22 -9.08
C ILE A 91 7.65 1.96 -8.75
N THR A 92 7.32 1.14 -9.77
CA THR A 92 6.62 -0.13 -9.56
C THR A 92 7.41 -1.08 -8.66
N LYS A 93 8.72 -1.24 -8.91
CA LYS A 93 9.60 -2.05 -8.05
C LYS A 93 9.67 -1.54 -6.62
N ALA A 94 9.72 -0.21 -6.43
CA ALA A 94 9.68 0.40 -5.11
C ALA A 94 8.34 0.13 -4.41
N PHE A 95 7.23 0.25 -5.14
CA PHE A 95 5.90 -0.07 -4.64
C PHE A 95 5.78 -1.53 -4.18
N GLU A 96 6.24 -2.48 -4.99
CA GLU A 96 6.23 -3.91 -4.67
C GLU A 96 7.07 -4.23 -3.43
N LEU A 97 8.26 -3.62 -3.33
CA LEU A 97 9.10 -3.77 -2.15
C LEU A 97 8.37 -3.31 -0.88
N VAL A 98 7.77 -2.12 -0.91
CA VAL A 98 7.06 -1.58 0.26
C VAL A 98 5.81 -2.40 0.58
N LEU A 99 5.05 -2.85 -0.43
CA LEU A 99 3.91 -3.76 -0.23
C LEU A 99 4.33 -5.08 0.40
N SER A 100 5.48 -5.63 0.01
CA SER A 100 6.06 -6.82 0.63
C SER A 100 6.36 -6.59 2.11
N LEU A 101 6.95 -5.45 2.47
CA LEU A 101 7.23 -5.08 3.86
C LEU A 101 5.95 -4.90 4.68
N VAL A 102 4.93 -4.25 4.10
CA VAL A 102 3.59 -4.15 4.72
C VAL A 102 3.02 -5.54 4.96
N SER A 103 3.06 -6.42 3.95
CA SER A 103 2.58 -7.79 4.04
C SER A 103 3.26 -8.58 5.18
N MET A 104 4.58 -8.44 5.31
CA MET A 104 5.35 -9.04 6.41
C MET A 104 4.89 -8.54 7.78
N THR A 105 4.63 -7.25 7.93
CA THR A 105 4.16 -6.69 9.23
C THR A 105 2.79 -7.21 9.63
N PHE A 106 1.97 -7.63 8.67
CA PHE A 106 0.69 -8.30 8.90
C PHE A 106 0.81 -9.82 9.12
N GLY A 107 1.99 -10.40 8.91
CA GLY A 107 2.21 -11.84 9.01
C GLY A 107 1.69 -12.64 7.81
N PHE A 108 1.47 -12.00 6.65
CA PHE A 108 0.96 -12.66 5.45
C PHE A 108 2.06 -13.18 4.51
N GLY A 109 3.32 -13.06 4.90
CA GLY A 109 4.45 -13.34 4.02
C GLY A 109 4.69 -12.21 3.01
N THR A 110 5.68 -12.36 2.13
CA THR A 110 6.10 -11.30 1.20
C THR A 110 5.28 -11.23 -0.08
N LYS A 111 4.56 -12.31 -0.44
CA LYS A 111 3.90 -12.45 -1.74
C LYS A 111 2.41 -12.12 -1.77
N LYS A 112 1.83 -11.67 -0.65
CA LYS A 112 0.37 -11.42 -0.57
C LYS A 112 -0.07 -10.26 -1.44
N TYR A 113 0.73 -9.21 -1.53
CA TYR A 113 0.44 -7.98 -2.26
C TYR A 113 1.53 -7.74 -3.31
N THR A 114 1.55 -8.54 -4.37
CA THR A 114 2.40 -8.34 -5.53
C THR A 114 1.55 -7.99 -6.73
N PHE A 115 2.05 -7.10 -7.61
CA PHE A 115 1.38 -6.78 -8.87
C PHE A 115 1.56 -7.90 -9.91
N GLU A 116 2.61 -8.68 -9.78
CA GLU A 116 2.71 -9.89 -10.56
C GLU A 116 1.59 -10.84 -10.10
N ASN A 117 0.63 -11.08 -10.97
CA ASN A 117 -0.23 -12.24 -10.88
C ASN A 117 0.69 -13.46 -10.96
N GLY A 118 1.27 -13.79 -9.81
CA GLY A 118 2.19 -14.88 -9.68
C GLY A 118 1.49 -16.10 -10.22
N ARG A 119 1.89 -16.51 -11.41
CA ARG A 119 1.62 -17.84 -11.88
C ARG A 119 2.17 -18.72 -10.79
N ILE A 120 1.27 -19.25 -9.96
CA ILE A 120 1.62 -20.24 -8.95
C ILE A 120 2.24 -21.36 -9.72
N THR A 121 3.57 -21.35 -9.77
CA THR A 121 4.33 -22.23 -10.66
C THR A 121 4.42 -23.63 -10.10
N THR A 122 4.21 -23.77 -8.77
CA THR A 122 4.26 -25.07 -8.11
C THR A 122 3.28 -25.14 -6.92
N ALA A 123 2.69 -26.32 -6.71
CA ALA A 123 1.85 -26.60 -5.54
C ALA A 123 2.60 -26.31 -4.21
N THR A 124 3.91 -26.53 -4.17
CA THR A 124 4.75 -26.27 -3.01
C THR A 124 4.81 -24.77 -2.66
N GLU A 125 4.90 -23.91 -3.65
CA GLU A 125 4.92 -22.44 -3.45
C GLU A 125 3.57 -21.93 -2.95
N TYR A 126 2.48 -22.46 -3.48
CA TYR A 126 1.13 -22.17 -3.03
C TYR A 126 0.90 -22.59 -1.58
N THR A 127 1.32 -23.81 -1.22
CA THR A 127 1.23 -24.33 0.14
C THR A 127 2.06 -23.49 1.11
N GLY A 128 3.28 -23.08 0.74
CA GLY A 128 4.12 -22.22 1.56
C GLY A 128 3.47 -20.87 1.86
N THR A 129 2.88 -20.22 0.87
CA THR A 129 2.19 -18.93 1.05
C THR A 129 0.93 -19.07 1.93
N LYS A 130 0.18 -20.16 1.77
CA LYS A 130 -0.97 -20.45 2.65
C LYS A 130 -0.51 -20.78 4.08
N GLN A 131 0.62 -21.44 4.24
CA GLN A 131 1.13 -21.82 5.56
C GLN A 131 1.43 -20.61 6.45
N ASP A 132 2.06 -19.56 5.91
CA ASP A 132 2.29 -18.30 6.64
C ASP A 132 0.99 -17.67 7.11
N GLN A 133 -0.01 -17.63 6.23
CA GLN A 133 -1.35 -17.11 6.53
C GLN A 133 -2.06 -17.93 7.61
N LEU A 134 -1.94 -19.27 7.56
CA LEU A 134 -2.53 -20.15 8.56
C LEU A 134 -1.85 -20.00 9.92
N GLN A 135 -0.54 -19.84 9.97
CA GLN A 135 0.17 -19.60 11.22
C GLN A 135 -0.28 -18.29 11.88
N GLU A 136 -0.41 -17.22 11.11
CA GLU A 136 -0.91 -15.94 11.63
C GLU A 136 -2.38 -16.05 12.08
N LEU A 137 -3.21 -16.75 11.33
CA LEU A 137 -4.59 -17.03 11.73
C LEU A 137 -4.65 -17.79 13.08
N ASN A 138 -3.84 -18.84 13.23
CA ASN A 138 -3.78 -19.61 14.47
C ASN A 138 -3.30 -18.76 15.64
N ARG A 139 -2.32 -17.87 15.42
CA ARG A 139 -1.88 -16.91 16.44
C ARG A 139 -3.00 -15.99 16.89
N GLN A 140 -3.79 -15.47 15.95
CA GLN A 140 -4.95 -14.62 16.26
C GLN A 140 -6.04 -15.39 16.99
N ARG A 141 -6.31 -16.63 16.60
CA ARG A 141 -7.26 -17.53 17.28
C ARG A 141 -6.88 -17.74 18.73
N GLN A 142 -5.61 -18.01 19.02
CA GLN A 142 -5.14 -18.16 20.39
C GLN A 142 -5.40 -16.91 21.24
N GLN A 143 -5.22 -15.72 20.68
CA GLN A 143 -5.56 -14.48 21.39
C GLN A 143 -7.06 -14.32 21.59
N ALA A 144 -7.87 -14.65 20.58
CA ALA A 144 -9.32 -14.63 20.67
C ALA A 144 -9.84 -15.63 21.73
N VAL A 145 -9.29 -16.84 21.78
CA VAL A 145 -9.63 -17.83 22.81
C VAL A 145 -9.36 -17.28 24.21
N LYS A 146 -8.17 -16.72 24.44
CA LYS A 146 -7.83 -16.11 25.74
C LYS A 146 -8.82 -15.01 26.14
N TYR A 147 -9.15 -14.14 25.19
CA TYR A 147 -10.09 -13.05 25.45
C TYR A 147 -11.50 -13.56 25.77
N ILE A 148 -12.04 -14.45 24.94
CA ILE A 148 -13.41 -15.00 25.12
C ILE A 148 -13.50 -15.80 26.42
N THR A 149 -12.49 -16.62 26.71
CA THR A 149 -12.44 -17.40 27.99
C THR A 149 -12.40 -16.46 29.18
N GLY A 150 -11.58 -15.39 29.13
CA GLY A 150 -11.52 -14.39 30.20
C GLY A 150 -12.86 -13.67 30.40
N LEU A 151 -13.51 -13.28 29.30
CA LEU A 151 -14.83 -12.65 29.34
C LEU A 151 -15.89 -13.58 29.92
N ALA A 152 -15.94 -14.82 29.47
CA ALA A 152 -16.89 -15.80 29.98
C ALA A 152 -16.72 -16.08 31.51
N ARG A 153 -15.48 -16.20 31.97
CA ARG A 153 -15.15 -16.30 33.39
C ARG A 153 -15.60 -15.09 34.19
N ALA A 154 -15.37 -13.91 33.66
CA ALA A 154 -15.82 -12.64 34.29
C ALA A 154 -17.37 -12.61 34.40
N ILE A 155 -18.08 -13.02 33.38
CA ILE A 155 -19.54 -13.08 33.36
C ILE A 155 -20.04 -14.12 34.40
N MET A 156 -19.42 -15.30 34.46
CA MET A 156 -19.77 -16.34 35.45
C MET A 156 -19.51 -15.84 36.88
N TRP A 157 -18.37 -15.20 37.11
CA TRP A 157 -18.06 -14.58 38.40
C TRP A 157 -19.09 -13.52 38.80
N TYR A 158 -19.43 -12.62 37.87
CA TYR A 158 -20.44 -11.60 38.11
C TYR A 158 -21.81 -12.21 38.43
N SER A 159 -22.25 -13.22 37.66
CA SER A 159 -23.50 -13.92 37.87
C SER A 159 -23.56 -14.63 39.22
N ASN A 160 -22.47 -15.27 39.61
CA ASN A 160 -22.37 -15.92 40.93
C ASN A 160 -22.48 -14.88 42.08
N THR A 161 -21.85 -13.71 41.89
CA THR A 161 -21.81 -12.70 42.95
C THR A 161 -23.12 -11.95 43.11
N PHE A 162 -23.78 -11.60 42.00
CA PHE A 162 -24.94 -10.71 42.02
C PHE A 162 -26.28 -11.37 41.73
N SER A 163 -26.28 -12.52 41.04
CA SER A 163 -27.51 -13.21 40.63
C SER A 163 -27.73 -14.51 41.41
N GLY A 164 -26.84 -14.85 42.36
CA GLY A 164 -26.98 -16.07 43.19
C GLY A 164 -26.85 -17.38 42.43
N THR A 165 -26.23 -17.37 41.25
CA THR A 165 -25.92 -18.60 40.48
C THR A 165 -24.68 -19.28 41.05
N ALA A 166 -24.47 -20.57 40.73
CA ALA A 166 -23.33 -21.36 41.19
C ALA A 166 -22.58 -21.97 39.99
N TYR A 167 -22.15 -21.12 39.05
CA TYR A 167 -21.32 -21.58 37.94
C TYR A 167 -19.91 -21.92 38.41
N ASP A 168 -19.35 -23.00 37.88
CA ASP A 168 -17.94 -23.32 38.08
C ASP A 168 -17.08 -22.45 37.14
N ILE A 169 -16.36 -21.47 37.73
CA ILE A 169 -15.54 -20.45 37.01
C ILE A 169 -14.31 -21.10 36.36
N ASP A 170 -13.84 -22.25 36.92
CA ASP A 170 -12.66 -22.96 36.43
C ASP A 170 -12.96 -23.96 35.31
N THR A 171 -14.23 -24.10 34.94
CA THR A 171 -14.65 -24.98 33.85
C THR A 171 -13.83 -24.71 32.57
N ASP A 172 -13.43 -25.80 31.91
CA ASP A 172 -12.74 -25.73 30.62
C ASP A 172 -13.71 -25.31 29.50
N ILE A 173 -13.52 -24.08 29.00
CA ILE A 173 -14.36 -23.48 27.94
C ILE A 173 -13.75 -23.83 26.59
N LYS A 174 -14.42 -24.73 25.85
CA LYS A 174 -14.02 -25.06 24.48
C LYS A 174 -14.62 -24.06 23.49
N ILE A 175 -13.79 -23.54 22.64
CA ILE A 175 -14.16 -22.59 21.58
C ILE A 175 -13.79 -23.22 20.25
N ASP A 176 -14.79 -23.50 19.43
CA ASP A 176 -14.61 -24.03 18.08
C ASP A 176 -14.73 -22.91 17.06
N PHE A 177 -13.77 -22.86 16.14
CA PHE A 177 -13.80 -21.94 15.01
C PHE A 177 -14.30 -22.69 13.76
N ASN A 178 -15.27 -22.12 13.08
CA ASN A 178 -15.77 -22.70 11.83
C ASN A 178 -14.79 -22.41 10.68
N ASP A 179 -14.13 -23.46 10.18
CA ASP A 179 -13.14 -23.40 9.10
C ASP A 179 -13.71 -23.87 7.75
N SER A 180 -15.02 -23.89 7.59
CA SER A 180 -15.71 -24.46 6.42
C SER A 180 -15.24 -23.89 5.08
N TYR A 181 -14.71 -22.65 5.06
CA TYR A 181 -14.17 -22.03 3.85
C TYR A 181 -12.69 -22.33 3.58
N ILE A 182 -12.01 -23.04 4.48
CA ILE A 182 -10.58 -23.43 4.34
C ILE A 182 -10.46 -24.87 3.82
N ARG A 183 -11.52 -25.67 3.90
CA ARG A 183 -11.54 -27.01 3.35
C ARG A 183 -11.77 -26.93 1.85
N ASP A 184 -10.80 -27.40 1.07
CA ASP A 184 -11.03 -27.65 -0.36
C ASP A 184 -12.14 -28.71 -0.48
N GLU A 185 -13.25 -28.35 -1.12
CA GLU A 185 -14.33 -29.28 -1.47
C GLU A 185 -13.93 -30.32 -2.53
N GLU A 186 -12.65 -30.40 -2.93
CA GLU A 186 -12.12 -31.35 -3.93
C GLU A 186 -11.59 -32.66 -3.33
N ALA A 187 -11.98 -33.02 -2.12
CA ALA A 187 -11.58 -34.29 -1.51
C ALA A 187 -12.79 -35.18 -1.20
N GLU A 188 -13.74 -35.31 -2.13
CA GLU A 188 -14.71 -36.40 -2.20
C GLU A 188 -14.74 -37.02 -3.60
#